data_0b116bf602a6685dfae7a7810c05c8be
#
_entry.id   0b116bf602a6685dfae7a7810c05c8be
#
_cell.length_a   1.000
_cell.length_b   1.000
_cell.length_c   1.000
_cell.angle_alpha   90.00
_cell.angle_beta   90.00
_cell.angle_gamma   90.00
#
_symmetry.space_group_name_H-M   'P 1'
#
loop_
_entity.id
_entity.type
_entity.pdbx_description
1 polymer ?
#
loop_
_entity_poly.entity_id
_entity_poly.type
_entity_poly.pdbx_seq_one_letter_code
_entity_poly.pdbx_strand_id
1 'polypeptide(L)'
;MTKFYLYQTNAPFDEKAFGNALDSLGSPYDWTVLSSTEGYLVADENFLMGLGNLVMPLHDDLRVIITFLCAHARGPLEQKALRQAVAYFPNQALYLTDVLMKEFSFGDYSSLPLLSAEFKGVPHELMLTAGTFLRCGLNATLASENLIIHRNTFNYRLSRFIERTGLDIRDYHNALLLEVYFQLGSHR
;
A
#
# COMPACT_ATOMS: atom_id res chain seq x y z
N MET A 1 8.74 -8.31 4.17
CA MET A 1 8.94 -7.23 3.18
C MET A 1 8.69 -5.89 3.85
N THR A 2 9.50 -4.86 3.55
CA THR A 2 9.35 -3.55 4.18
C THR A 2 8.22 -2.76 3.54
N LYS A 3 7.36 -2.15 4.35
CA LYS A 3 6.22 -1.32 3.95
C LYS A 3 6.33 0.08 4.55
N PHE A 4 5.65 1.03 3.93
CA PHE A 4 5.41 2.35 4.49
C PHE A 4 4.04 2.39 5.18
N TYR A 5 3.99 2.95 6.38
CA TYR A 5 2.78 3.20 7.13
C TYR A 5 2.66 4.71 7.33
N LEU A 6 2.00 5.37 6.37
CA LEU A 6 1.72 6.79 6.46
C LEU A 6 0.66 7.02 7.52
N TYR A 7 0.79 8.08 8.29
CA TYR A 7 -0.25 8.45 9.25
C TYR A 7 -0.61 9.92 9.16
N GLN A 8 -1.85 10.21 9.53
CA GLN A 8 -2.36 11.55 9.70
C GLN A 8 -3.23 11.63 10.95
N THR A 9 -3.08 12.72 11.71
CA THR A 9 -3.89 13.04 12.87
C THR A 9 -4.70 14.32 12.62
N ASN A 10 -5.80 14.47 13.35
CA ASN A 10 -6.64 15.67 13.26
C ASN A 10 -6.10 16.87 14.07
N ALA A 11 -5.12 16.66 14.94
CA ALA A 11 -4.48 17.68 15.77
C ALA A 11 -3.04 17.25 16.13
N PRO A 12 -2.15 18.17 16.51
CA PRO A 12 -0.86 17.85 17.09
C PRO A 12 -1.00 16.97 18.34
N PHE A 13 -0.04 16.09 18.57
CA PHE A 13 -0.04 15.10 19.65
C PHE A 13 1.32 15.02 20.38
N ASP A 14 1.35 14.36 21.52
CA ASP A 14 2.58 14.06 22.26
C ASP A 14 3.37 12.96 21.52
N GLU A 15 4.44 13.37 20.82
CA GLU A 15 5.32 12.45 20.07
C GLU A 15 5.98 11.42 20.96
N LYS A 16 6.31 11.78 22.23
CA LYS A 16 6.94 10.83 23.17
C LYS A 16 5.95 9.74 23.59
N ALA A 17 4.72 10.10 23.90
CA ALA A 17 3.67 9.14 24.23
C ALA A 17 3.35 8.25 23.03
N PHE A 18 3.30 8.81 21.82
CA PHE A 18 3.11 8.06 20.59
C PHE A 18 4.26 7.06 20.35
N GLY A 19 5.52 7.49 20.47
CA GLY A 19 6.69 6.60 20.35
C GLY A 19 6.66 5.45 21.36
N ASN A 20 6.35 5.72 22.63
CA ASN A 20 6.22 4.68 23.66
C ASN A 20 5.12 3.64 23.29
N ALA A 21 4.02 4.10 22.73
CA ALA A 21 2.96 3.21 22.28
C ALA A 21 3.40 2.34 21.10
N LEU A 22 4.12 2.89 20.12
CA LEU A 22 4.69 2.12 19.02
C LEU A 22 5.71 1.08 19.51
N ASP A 23 6.57 1.44 20.47
CA ASP A 23 7.57 0.55 21.07
C ASP A 23 6.91 -0.66 21.75
N SER A 24 5.71 -0.49 22.29
CA SER A 24 4.92 -1.59 22.90
C SER A 24 4.56 -2.71 21.92
N LEU A 25 4.60 -2.44 20.60
CA LEU A 25 4.38 -3.47 19.57
C LEU A 25 5.53 -4.49 19.49
N GLY A 26 6.71 -4.17 20.02
CA GLY A 26 7.86 -5.07 20.09
C GLY A 26 8.46 -5.44 18.73
N SER A 27 8.03 -4.80 17.64
CA SER A 27 8.55 -5.00 16.29
C SER A 27 9.42 -3.81 15.87
N PRO A 28 10.54 -4.01 15.16
CA PRO A 28 11.40 -2.93 14.72
C PRO A 28 10.68 -2.05 13.69
N TYR A 29 10.89 -0.74 13.81
CA TYR A 29 10.40 0.26 12.86
C TYR A 29 11.34 1.46 12.80
N ASP A 30 11.31 2.16 11.66
CA ASP A 30 11.88 3.51 11.54
C ASP A 30 10.73 4.52 11.50
N TRP A 31 10.82 5.60 12.25
CA TRP A 31 9.81 6.64 12.34
C TRP A 31 10.31 7.98 11.83
N THR A 32 9.55 8.61 10.97
CA THR A 32 9.82 9.95 10.43
C THR A 32 8.61 10.85 10.62
N VAL A 33 8.80 11.98 11.29
CA VAL A 33 7.81 13.04 11.45
C VAL A 33 7.98 14.02 10.29
N LEU A 34 6.89 14.35 9.59
CA LEU A 34 6.86 15.31 8.49
C LEU A 34 6.28 16.67 8.92
N SER A 35 5.30 16.63 9.82
CA SER A 35 4.68 17.81 10.43
C SER A 35 4.13 17.43 11.80
N SER A 36 3.52 18.39 12.50
CA SER A 36 2.87 18.12 13.80
C SER A 36 1.68 17.16 13.72
N THR A 37 1.20 16.82 12.52
CA THR A 37 0.03 15.95 12.30
C THR A 37 0.26 14.84 11.30
N GLU A 38 1.42 14.77 10.66
CA GLU A 38 1.69 13.81 9.59
C GLU A 38 3.10 13.23 9.71
N GLY A 39 3.24 11.97 9.34
CA GLY A 39 4.51 11.30 9.22
C GLY A 39 4.35 9.90 8.64
N TYR A 40 5.38 9.09 8.77
CA TYR A 40 5.33 7.70 8.34
C TYR A 40 6.26 6.82 9.16
N LEU A 41 5.93 5.54 9.17
CA LEU A 41 6.75 4.48 9.72
C LEU A 41 7.22 3.58 8.57
N VAL A 42 8.37 2.96 8.74
CA VAL A 42 8.90 1.92 7.86
C VAL A 42 9.09 0.67 8.70
N ALA A 43 8.33 -0.37 8.41
CA ALA A 43 8.34 -1.61 9.18
C ALA A 43 8.03 -2.83 8.29
N ASP A 44 7.99 -4.02 8.88
CA ASP A 44 7.58 -5.23 8.16
C ASP A 44 6.08 -5.26 7.84
N GLU A 45 5.65 -6.21 7.02
CA GLU A 45 4.27 -6.33 6.55
C GLU A 45 3.26 -6.69 7.66
N ASN A 46 3.70 -7.22 8.79
CA ASN A 46 2.84 -7.61 9.90
C ASN A 46 2.54 -6.44 10.84
N PHE A 47 3.26 -5.34 10.70
CA PHE A 47 3.14 -4.17 11.57
C PHE A 47 1.74 -3.54 11.55
N LEU A 48 1.01 -3.64 10.42
CA LEU A 48 -0.35 -3.11 10.29
C LEU A 48 -1.32 -3.71 11.31
N MET A 49 -1.20 -5.00 11.59
CA MET A 49 -2.05 -5.67 12.58
C MET A 49 -1.82 -5.09 13.98
N GLY A 50 -0.57 -4.85 14.34
CA GLY A 50 -0.21 -4.18 15.59
C GLY A 50 -0.76 -2.75 15.65
N LEU A 51 -0.61 -1.97 14.57
CA LEU A 51 -1.18 -0.63 14.47
C LEU A 51 -2.71 -0.66 14.61
N GLY A 52 -3.39 -1.62 13.98
CA GLY A 52 -4.85 -1.77 14.10
C GLY A 52 -5.30 -1.94 15.55
N ASN A 53 -4.57 -2.70 16.35
CA ASN A 53 -4.85 -2.88 17.77
C ASN A 53 -4.51 -1.63 18.62
N LEU A 54 -3.55 -0.81 18.14
CA LEU A 54 -3.05 0.35 18.85
C LEU A 54 -3.87 1.63 18.61
N VAL A 55 -4.61 1.72 17.51
CA VAL A 55 -5.32 2.94 17.10
C VAL A 55 -6.28 3.46 18.18
N MET A 56 -7.11 2.59 18.76
CA MET A 56 -8.07 3.02 19.79
C MET A 56 -7.38 3.41 21.11
N PRO A 57 -6.42 2.64 21.66
CA PRO A 57 -5.58 3.11 22.76
C PRO A 57 -4.92 4.47 22.49
N LEU A 58 -4.32 4.68 21.32
CA LEU A 58 -3.73 5.96 20.95
C LEU A 58 -4.77 7.10 20.92
N HIS A 59 -5.96 6.84 20.37
CA HIS A 59 -7.04 7.81 20.40
C HIS A 59 -7.41 8.22 21.84
N ASP A 60 -7.53 7.26 22.76
CA ASP A 60 -7.93 7.50 24.14
C ASP A 60 -6.83 8.23 24.93
N ASP A 61 -5.57 7.87 24.70
CA ASP A 61 -4.42 8.44 25.43
C ASP A 61 -4.04 9.83 24.90
N LEU A 62 -3.97 9.99 23.58
CA LEU A 62 -3.52 11.23 22.94
C LEU A 62 -4.65 12.22 22.63
N ARG A 63 -5.91 11.79 22.74
CA ARG A 63 -7.11 12.59 22.41
C ARG A 63 -7.11 13.12 20.96
N VAL A 64 -6.52 12.35 20.03
CA VAL A 64 -6.51 12.66 18.61
C VAL A 64 -7.11 11.53 17.79
N ILE A 65 -7.74 11.88 16.68
CA ILE A 65 -8.09 10.91 15.64
C ILE A 65 -6.81 10.62 14.87
N ILE A 66 -6.47 9.35 14.71
CA ILE A 66 -5.30 8.92 13.95
C ILE A 66 -5.68 7.84 12.94
N THR A 67 -5.22 7.98 11.72
CA THR A 67 -5.44 7.00 10.65
C THR A 67 -4.10 6.62 10.05
N PHE A 68 -3.88 5.31 9.88
CA PHE A 68 -2.69 4.75 9.25
C PHE A 68 -3.04 4.17 7.89
N LEU A 69 -2.17 4.40 6.90
CA LEU A 69 -2.26 3.87 5.55
C LEU A 69 -1.02 3.04 5.24
N CYS A 70 -1.19 1.73 5.07
CA CYS A 70 -0.13 0.84 4.61
C CYS A 70 -0.03 0.90 3.08
N ALA A 71 1.17 1.20 2.57
CA ALA A 71 1.44 1.36 1.15
C ALA A 71 2.84 0.85 0.76
N HIS A 72 3.06 0.65 -0.54
CA HIS A 72 4.36 0.25 -1.07
C HIS A 72 5.31 1.44 -1.33
N ALA A 73 4.76 2.64 -1.44
CA ALA A 73 5.47 3.89 -1.74
C ALA A 73 4.91 5.07 -0.92
N ARG A 74 5.41 6.27 -1.18
CA ARG A 74 4.96 7.53 -0.56
C ARG A 74 4.74 8.62 -1.60
N GLY A 75 4.19 8.22 -2.74
CA GLY A 75 3.93 9.10 -3.89
C GLY A 75 2.65 9.92 -3.78
N PRO A 76 2.27 10.60 -4.86
CA PRO A 76 1.02 11.38 -4.92
C PRO A 76 -0.25 10.55 -4.71
N LEU A 77 -0.24 9.27 -5.13
CA LEU A 77 -1.36 8.35 -4.93
C LEU A 77 -1.59 8.09 -3.44
N GLU A 78 -0.55 7.73 -2.72
CA GLU A 78 -0.62 7.41 -1.29
C GLU A 78 -0.97 8.63 -0.46
N GLN A 79 -0.42 9.80 -0.79
CA GLN A 79 -0.75 11.05 -0.11
C GLN A 79 -2.21 11.44 -0.31
N LYS A 80 -2.74 11.27 -1.52
CA LYS A 80 -4.17 11.50 -1.78
C LYS A 80 -5.02 10.50 -1.00
N ALA A 81 -4.68 9.22 -1.06
CA ALA A 81 -5.40 8.17 -0.37
C ALA A 81 -5.38 8.37 1.16
N LEU A 82 -4.26 8.81 1.75
CA LEU A 82 -4.19 9.12 3.18
C LEU A 82 -5.20 10.21 3.59
N ARG A 83 -5.28 11.31 2.82
CA ARG A 83 -6.27 12.38 3.09
C ARG A 83 -7.71 11.87 3.03
N GLN A 84 -8.01 10.96 2.11
CA GLN A 84 -9.33 10.35 2.01
C GLN A 84 -9.57 9.29 3.09
N ALA A 85 -8.55 8.54 3.47
CA ALA A 85 -8.61 7.60 4.57
C ALA A 85 -9.05 8.26 5.88
N VAL A 86 -8.51 9.44 6.19
CA VAL A 86 -8.91 10.22 7.38
C VAL A 86 -10.40 10.55 7.37
N ALA A 87 -10.97 10.87 6.20
CA ALA A 87 -12.39 11.20 6.06
C ALA A 87 -13.31 9.97 6.11
N TYR A 88 -12.89 8.85 5.49
CA TYR A 88 -13.73 7.66 5.36
C TYR A 88 -13.57 6.68 6.51
N PHE A 89 -12.40 6.65 7.14
CA PHE A 89 -11.98 5.62 8.08
C PHE A 89 -11.20 6.22 9.27
N PRO A 90 -11.82 7.16 10.03
CA PRO A 90 -11.16 7.73 11.20
C PRO A 90 -10.82 6.65 12.22
N ASN A 91 -9.67 6.75 12.87
CA ASN A 91 -9.17 5.79 13.85
C ASN A 91 -9.08 4.35 13.29
N GLN A 92 -8.47 4.19 12.12
CA GLN A 92 -8.22 2.88 11.53
C GLN A 92 -6.81 2.77 10.94
N ALA A 93 -6.35 1.52 10.82
CA ALA A 93 -5.16 1.15 10.08
C ALA A 93 -5.60 0.34 8.85
N LEU A 94 -5.24 0.80 7.65
CA LEU A 94 -5.82 0.38 6.38
C LEU A 94 -4.73 0.10 5.35
N TYR A 95 -5.07 -0.68 4.33
CA TYR A 95 -4.28 -0.74 3.10
C TYR A 95 -4.73 0.34 2.09
N LEU A 96 -3.81 0.73 1.21
CA LEU A 96 -4.11 1.65 0.10
C LEU A 96 -5.33 1.18 -0.71
N THR A 97 -5.43 -0.12 -0.96
CA THR A 97 -6.53 -0.73 -1.71
C THR A 97 -7.90 -0.54 -1.06
N ASP A 98 -7.98 -0.53 0.29
CA ASP A 98 -9.25 -0.33 1.00
C ASP A 98 -9.82 1.07 0.71
N VAL A 99 -8.93 2.06 0.70
CA VAL A 99 -9.31 3.46 0.40
C VAL A 99 -9.74 3.60 -1.05
N LEU A 100 -8.98 3.06 -2.01
CA LEU A 100 -9.34 3.12 -3.43
C LEU A 100 -10.66 2.42 -3.72
N MET A 101 -10.90 1.23 -3.14
CA MET A 101 -12.17 0.53 -3.29
C MET A 101 -13.34 1.32 -2.72
N LYS A 102 -13.11 2.05 -1.62
CA LYS A 102 -14.13 2.94 -1.05
C LYS A 102 -14.44 4.11 -1.97
N GLU A 103 -13.42 4.80 -2.51
CA GLU A 103 -13.59 5.86 -3.52
C GLU A 103 -14.44 5.37 -4.69
N PHE A 104 -14.06 4.24 -5.29
CA PHE A 104 -14.73 3.68 -6.46
C PHE A 104 -16.18 3.27 -6.15
N SER A 105 -16.45 2.80 -4.92
CA SER A 105 -17.82 2.47 -4.50
C SER A 105 -18.76 3.69 -4.47
N PHE A 106 -18.20 4.89 -4.34
CA PHE A 106 -18.93 6.16 -4.44
C PHE A 106 -18.91 6.76 -5.85
N GLY A 107 -18.32 6.07 -6.84
CA GLY A 107 -18.16 6.58 -8.19
C GLY A 107 -17.05 7.63 -8.34
N ASP A 108 -16.19 7.78 -7.34
CA ASP A 108 -15.02 8.66 -7.42
C ASP A 108 -13.82 7.90 -8.00
N TYR A 109 -13.52 8.20 -9.25
CA TYR A 109 -12.38 7.62 -9.98
C TYR A 109 -11.19 8.58 -10.09
N SER A 110 -11.14 9.64 -9.29
CA SER A 110 -10.11 10.68 -9.36
C SER A 110 -8.70 10.20 -8.96
N SER A 111 -8.57 9.01 -8.35
CA SER A 111 -7.29 8.36 -8.07
C SER A 111 -6.74 7.54 -9.23
N LEU A 112 -7.54 7.19 -10.24
CA LEU A 112 -7.09 6.36 -11.37
C LEU A 112 -5.94 6.96 -12.19
N PRO A 113 -5.89 8.28 -12.49
CA PRO A 113 -4.74 8.85 -13.18
C PRO A 113 -3.43 8.71 -12.40
N LEU A 114 -3.48 8.81 -11.07
CA LEU A 114 -2.32 8.62 -10.21
C LEU A 114 -1.90 7.15 -10.17
N LEU A 115 -2.86 6.24 -10.01
CA LEU A 115 -2.59 4.80 -10.10
C LEU A 115 -2.00 4.41 -11.46
N SER A 116 -2.53 4.96 -12.55
CA SER A 116 -2.00 4.71 -13.90
C SER A 116 -0.58 5.24 -14.08
N ALA A 117 -0.23 6.33 -13.40
CA ALA A 117 1.10 6.90 -13.44
C ALA A 117 2.16 5.98 -12.81
N GLU A 118 1.81 5.16 -11.81
CA GLU A 118 2.70 4.17 -11.19
C GLU A 118 3.26 3.15 -12.20
N PHE A 119 2.46 2.81 -13.22
CA PHE A 119 2.81 1.82 -14.24
C PHE A 119 3.30 2.44 -15.55
N LYS A 120 3.36 3.78 -15.63
CA LYS A 120 3.82 4.47 -16.82
C LYS A 120 5.27 4.14 -17.14
N GLY A 121 5.50 3.68 -18.37
CA GLY A 121 6.86 3.33 -18.85
C GLY A 121 7.36 1.96 -18.38
N VAL A 122 6.52 1.15 -17.71
CA VAL A 122 6.83 -0.26 -17.48
C VAL A 122 6.74 -1.01 -18.81
N PRO A 123 7.79 -1.77 -19.24
CA PRO A 123 7.77 -2.51 -20.49
C PRO A 123 6.58 -3.46 -20.59
N HIS A 124 5.98 -3.54 -21.79
CA HIS A 124 4.81 -4.39 -22.05
C HIS A 124 5.03 -5.85 -21.61
N GLU A 125 6.20 -6.41 -21.86
CA GLU A 125 6.51 -7.79 -21.48
C GLU A 125 6.50 -8.03 -19.95
N LEU A 126 6.88 -7.01 -19.15
CA LEU A 126 6.81 -7.07 -17.70
C LEU A 126 5.36 -6.95 -17.23
N MET A 127 4.58 -6.05 -17.81
CA MET A 127 3.15 -5.91 -17.54
C MET A 127 2.38 -7.19 -17.92
N LEU A 128 2.69 -7.79 -19.07
CA LEU A 128 2.10 -9.06 -19.50
C LEU A 128 2.44 -10.20 -18.52
N THR A 129 3.70 -10.26 -18.06
CA THR A 129 4.14 -11.26 -17.08
C THR A 129 3.41 -11.09 -15.76
N ALA A 130 3.33 -9.87 -15.23
CA ALA A 130 2.63 -9.55 -14.00
C ALA A 130 1.12 -9.85 -14.10
N GLY A 131 0.45 -9.43 -15.16
CA GLY A 131 -0.97 -9.72 -15.38
C GLY A 131 -1.27 -11.21 -15.56
N THR A 132 -0.37 -11.96 -16.22
CA THR A 132 -0.54 -13.42 -16.32
C THR A 132 -0.33 -14.10 -14.96
N PHE A 133 0.60 -13.62 -14.15
CA PHE A 133 0.80 -14.11 -12.78
C PHE A 133 -0.46 -13.94 -11.92
N LEU A 134 -1.12 -12.78 -11.97
CA LEU A 134 -2.39 -12.55 -11.29
C LEU A 134 -3.48 -13.54 -11.77
N ARG A 135 -3.70 -13.62 -13.09
CA ARG A 135 -4.72 -14.53 -13.67
C ARG A 135 -4.47 -16.00 -13.37
N CYS A 136 -3.23 -16.39 -13.09
CA CYS A 136 -2.85 -17.75 -12.67
C CYS A 136 -2.90 -17.92 -11.15
N GLY A 137 -3.55 -17.04 -10.39
CA GLY A 137 -3.67 -17.13 -8.93
C GLY A 137 -2.31 -17.07 -8.22
N LEU A 138 -1.40 -16.23 -8.71
CA LEU A 138 -0.02 -16.07 -8.22
C LEU A 138 0.81 -17.36 -8.31
N ASN A 139 0.49 -18.23 -9.26
CA ASN A 139 1.23 -19.47 -9.51
C ASN A 139 2.26 -19.27 -10.63
N ALA A 140 3.54 -19.19 -10.26
CA ALA A 140 4.64 -18.92 -11.18
C ALA A 140 4.85 -20.04 -12.23
N THR A 141 4.56 -21.31 -11.88
CA THR A 141 4.67 -22.44 -12.81
C THR A 141 3.62 -22.31 -13.90
N LEU A 142 2.35 -22.18 -13.52
CA LEU A 142 1.24 -22.02 -14.43
C LEU A 142 1.38 -20.75 -15.30
N ALA A 143 1.86 -19.65 -14.70
CA ALA A 143 2.08 -18.40 -15.44
C ALA A 143 3.20 -18.52 -16.48
N SER A 144 4.31 -19.24 -16.18
CA SER A 144 5.38 -19.46 -17.16
C SER A 144 4.95 -20.36 -18.31
N GLU A 145 4.15 -21.40 -18.02
CA GLU A 145 3.55 -22.28 -19.04
C GLU A 145 2.60 -21.49 -19.96
N ASN A 146 1.69 -20.70 -19.41
CA ASN A 146 0.77 -19.87 -20.20
C ASN A 146 1.48 -18.82 -21.07
N LEU A 147 2.64 -18.33 -20.63
CA LEU A 147 3.46 -17.40 -21.41
C LEU A 147 4.38 -18.10 -22.41
N ILE A 148 4.46 -19.45 -22.35
CA ILE A 148 5.36 -20.27 -23.18
C ILE A 148 6.81 -19.80 -22.99
N ILE A 149 7.23 -19.56 -21.75
CA ILE A 149 8.61 -19.18 -21.40
C ILE A 149 9.15 -20.09 -20.29
N HIS A 150 10.48 -20.18 -20.23
CA HIS A 150 11.11 -20.91 -19.14
C HIS A 150 10.89 -20.23 -17.78
N ARG A 151 10.73 -20.99 -16.71
CA ARG A 151 10.50 -20.48 -15.34
C ARG A 151 11.54 -19.43 -14.89
N ASN A 152 12.79 -19.60 -15.30
CA ASN A 152 13.84 -18.63 -14.96
C ASN A 152 13.59 -17.28 -15.66
N THR A 153 13.13 -17.30 -16.91
CA THR A 153 12.75 -16.08 -17.65
C THR A 153 11.55 -15.39 -17.00
N PHE A 154 10.56 -16.19 -16.55
CA PHE A 154 9.42 -15.67 -15.79
C PHE A 154 9.90 -14.99 -14.49
N ASN A 155 10.70 -15.67 -13.68
CA ASN A 155 11.21 -15.12 -12.42
C ASN A 155 12.05 -13.86 -12.65
N TYR A 156 12.89 -13.83 -13.69
CA TYR A 156 13.64 -12.64 -14.07
C TYR A 156 12.73 -11.46 -14.40
N ARG A 157 11.70 -11.68 -15.26
CA ARG A 157 10.75 -10.63 -15.63
C ARG A 157 9.94 -10.14 -14.42
N LEU A 158 9.49 -11.04 -13.54
CA LEU A 158 8.79 -10.69 -12.31
C LEU A 158 9.67 -9.84 -11.38
N SER A 159 10.93 -10.24 -11.18
CA SER A 159 11.88 -9.45 -10.39
C SER A 159 12.11 -8.06 -11.00
N ARG A 160 12.25 -7.96 -12.32
CA ARG A 160 12.39 -6.67 -13.02
C ARG A 160 11.14 -5.79 -12.91
N PHE A 161 9.94 -6.39 -12.90
CA PHE A 161 8.70 -5.67 -12.63
C PHE A 161 8.73 -5.07 -11.22
N ILE A 162 9.05 -5.90 -10.20
CA ILE A 162 9.12 -5.47 -8.80
C ILE A 162 10.17 -4.36 -8.61
N GLU A 163 11.38 -4.53 -9.16
CA GLU A 163 12.43 -3.51 -9.09
C GLU A 163 11.99 -2.16 -9.69
N ARG A 164 11.24 -2.21 -10.79
CA ARG A 164 10.84 -1.01 -11.51
C ARG A 164 9.66 -0.28 -10.88
N THR A 165 8.75 -1.01 -10.27
CA THR A 165 7.51 -0.46 -9.70
C THR A 165 7.58 -0.33 -8.17
N GLY A 166 8.50 -1.02 -7.51
CA GLY A 166 8.48 -1.19 -6.05
C GLY A 166 7.36 -2.09 -5.55
N LEU A 167 6.53 -2.64 -6.46
CA LEU A 167 5.31 -3.38 -6.13
C LEU A 167 5.56 -4.89 -6.19
N ASP A 168 5.82 -5.51 -5.06
CA ASP A 168 5.93 -6.97 -5.00
C ASP A 168 4.54 -7.62 -5.02
N ILE A 169 4.12 -8.04 -6.20
CA ILE A 169 2.80 -8.65 -6.44
C ILE A 169 2.67 -10.10 -5.96
N ARG A 170 3.64 -10.62 -5.23
CA ARG A 170 3.48 -11.84 -4.44
C ARG A 170 2.72 -11.59 -3.14
N ASP A 171 2.72 -10.35 -2.68
CA ASP A 171 1.85 -9.84 -1.62
C ASP A 171 0.43 -9.59 -2.15
N TYR A 172 -0.58 -10.04 -1.39
CA TYR A 172 -1.99 -9.96 -1.80
C TYR A 172 -2.47 -8.53 -2.08
N HIS A 173 -2.14 -7.57 -1.20
CA HIS A 173 -2.62 -6.19 -1.35
C HIS A 173 -1.95 -5.48 -2.53
N ASN A 174 -0.69 -5.79 -2.80
CA ASN A 174 0.01 -5.31 -3.99
C ASN A 174 -0.55 -5.94 -5.28
N ALA A 175 -0.88 -7.24 -5.24
CA ALA A 175 -1.53 -7.93 -6.34
C ALA A 175 -2.92 -7.32 -6.63
N LEU A 176 -3.70 -7.03 -5.58
CA LEU A 176 -5.00 -6.39 -5.69
C LEU A 176 -4.88 -4.97 -6.28
N LEU A 177 -3.87 -4.19 -5.89
CA LEU A 177 -3.63 -2.87 -6.46
C LEU A 177 -3.37 -2.93 -7.97
N LEU A 178 -2.55 -3.88 -8.41
CA LEU A 178 -2.29 -4.12 -9.83
C LEU A 178 -3.54 -4.62 -10.57
N GLU A 179 -4.36 -5.47 -9.94
CA GLU A 179 -5.63 -5.92 -10.53
C GLU A 179 -6.60 -4.76 -10.74
N VAL A 180 -6.73 -3.86 -9.75
CA VAL A 180 -7.51 -2.61 -9.88
C VAL A 180 -7.02 -1.78 -11.07
N TYR A 181 -5.72 -1.65 -11.25
CA TYR A 181 -5.16 -0.96 -12.41
C TYR A 181 -5.56 -1.64 -13.73
N PHE A 182 -5.47 -2.96 -13.85
CA PHE A 182 -5.86 -3.66 -15.07
C PHE A 182 -7.35 -3.52 -15.38
N GLN A 183 -8.21 -3.55 -14.37
CA GLN A 183 -9.65 -3.47 -14.55
C GLN A 183 -10.15 -2.06 -14.86
N LEU A 184 -9.54 -1.03 -14.27
CA LEU A 184 -10.06 0.33 -14.34
C LEU A 184 -9.10 1.34 -14.99
N GLY A 185 -7.79 1.13 -14.87
CA GLY A 185 -6.77 2.11 -15.28
C GLY A 185 -6.21 1.90 -16.69
N SER A 186 -6.23 0.67 -17.22
CA SER A 186 -5.61 0.33 -18.51
C SER A 186 -6.45 0.69 -19.75
N HIS A 187 -7.70 1.13 -19.57
CA HIS A 187 -8.67 1.39 -20.64
C HIS A 187 -8.88 2.88 -20.97
N ARG A 188 -7.97 3.76 -20.51
CA ARG A 188 -8.06 5.19 -20.81
C ARG A 188 -6.80 5.75 -21.45
#